data_c9fe13067cff6dcd3d5c69a08188251b
#
_entry.id   c9fe13067cff6dcd3d5c69a08188251b
#
_cell.length_a   1.000
_cell.length_b   1.000
_cell.length_c   1.000
_cell.angle_alpha   90.00
_cell.angle_beta   90.00
_cell.angle_gamma   90.00
#
_symmetry.space_group_name_H-M   'P 1'
#
loop_
_entity.id
_entity.type
_entity.pdbx_description
1 polymer ?
#
loop_
_entity_poly.entity_id
_entity_poly.type
_entity_poly.pdbx_seq_one_letter_code
_entity_poly.pdbx_strand_id
1 'polypeptide(L)'
;MSMARPYLGDPKRTIEVLQKYNFAFQKRFGQNFLIDTHVLDKIIDSAQITKDDFVLEIGPGIGTMTQYLAEAAREVAAVEIDTTLIPILQDTLKDWDNVTVINNDILKVDIRQLALEKNQGRPIKVVANLPYYITTPIIMGLFENQVPIDSITIMVQKEVADRMQVGPGTKDYGALSLAVQYYAKPQIVANVPPNCFMPRPKVGSAVIRLERYAEPPVEVKDEKLMFRIIRASFNQRRKTLVNGLKNSPEVPFSKEQIEEALGMCGLSLNIRGEALTLEQFAQLANAFSSL
;
A
#
# COMPACT_ATOMS: atom_id res chain seq x y z
N MET A 1 -23.69 -11.99 26.33
CA MET A 1 -22.44 -12.54 25.82
C MET A 1 -21.35 -11.51 26.06
N SER A 2 -20.24 -11.85 26.71
CA SER A 2 -19.08 -10.96 26.82
C SER A 2 -18.52 -10.80 25.40
N MET A 3 -18.43 -9.56 24.90
CA MET A 3 -17.75 -9.31 23.61
C MET A 3 -16.30 -9.74 23.75
N ALA A 4 -15.79 -10.48 22.75
CA ALA A 4 -14.37 -10.83 22.66
C ALA A 4 -13.53 -9.55 22.67
N ARG A 5 -12.39 -9.58 23.36
CA ARG A 5 -11.45 -8.45 23.42
C ARG A 5 -10.10 -8.87 22.83
N PRO A 6 -9.41 -7.95 22.13
CA PRO A 6 -8.05 -8.22 21.65
C PRO A 6 -7.11 -8.62 22.79
N TYR A 7 -6.27 -9.62 22.54
CA TYR A 7 -5.31 -10.10 23.54
C TYR A 7 -3.90 -10.38 22.96
N LEU A 8 -3.78 -10.50 21.64
CA LEU A 8 -2.50 -10.85 20.99
C LEU A 8 -1.51 -9.67 20.89
N GLY A 9 -1.92 -8.45 21.20
CA GLY A 9 -1.01 -7.30 21.30
C GLY A 9 -0.01 -7.44 22.46
N ASP A 10 -0.27 -8.30 23.44
CA ASP A 10 0.65 -8.64 24.51
C ASP A 10 1.73 -9.62 24.00
N PRO A 11 3.04 -9.28 24.12
CA PRO A 11 4.13 -10.15 23.72
C PRO A 11 4.07 -11.55 24.33
N LYS A 12 3.65 -11.67 25.59
CA LYS A 12 3.53 -12.96 26.28
C LYS A 12 2.50 -13.85 25.60
N ARG A 13 1.33 -13.30 25.26
CA ARG A 13 0.26 -14.03 24.56
C ARG A 13 0.66 -14.45 23.16
N THR A 14 1.35 -13.59 22.45
CA THR A 14 1.93 -13.92 21.14
C THR A 14 2.90 -15.10 21.24
N ILE A 15 3.80 -15.10 22.23
CA ILE A 15 4.77 -16.21 22.47
C ILE A 15 4.02 -17.50 22.80
N GLU A 16 3.02 -17.46 23.68
CA GLU A 16 2.20 -18.63 24.05
C GLU A 16 1.56 -19.29 22.83
N VAL A 17 0.99 -18.49 21.92
CA VAL A 17 0.38 -18.97 20.66
C VAL A 17 1.45 -19.59 19.76
N LEU A 18 2.57 -18.91 19.52
CA LEU A 18 3.66 -19.44 18.68
C LEU A 18 4.23 -20.75 19.21
N GLN A 19 4.40 -20.88 20.52
CA GLN A 19 4.85 -22.11 21.17
C GLN A 19 3.83 -23.24 21.07
N LYS A 20 2.54 -22.96 21.28
CA LYS A 20 1.43 -23.92 21.15
C LYS A 20 1.45 -24.63 19.79
N TYR A 21 1.76 -23.88 18.72
CA TYR A 21 1.77 -24.40 17.35
C TYR A 21 3.16 -24.80 16.84
N ASN A 22 4.21 -24.76 17.69
CA ASN A 22 5.60 -24.95 17.27
C ASN A 22 5.94 -24.14 16.01
N PHE A 23 5.45 -22.89 15.95
CA PHE A 23 5.53 -22.06 14.75
C PHE A 23 6.97 -21.67 14.43
N ALA A 24 7.37 -21.92 13.17
CA ALA A 24 8.67 -21.51 12.64
C ALA A 24 8.51 -20.37 11.62
N PHE A 25 9.12 -19.23 11.90
CA PHE A 25 9.07 -18.07 11.00
C PHE A 25 9.61 -18.38 9.60
N GLN A 26 8.84 -18.08 8.59
CA GLN A 26 9.23 -18.30 7.20
C GLN A 26 9.83 -17.04 6.59
N LYS A 27 11.16 -17.04 6.39
CA LYS A 27 11.90 -15.89 5.84
C LYS A 27 11.35 -15.41 4.48
N ARG A 28 10.85 -16.34 3.65
CA ARG A 28 10.30 -16.02 2.33
C ARG A 28 9.09 -15.09 2.38
N PHE A 29 8.34 -15.08 3.48
CA PHE A 29 7.17 -14.23 3.68
C PHE A 29 7.50 -12.95 4.47
N GLY A 30 8.75 -12.75 4.90
CA GLY A 30 9.15 -11.55 5.62
C GLY A 30 8.38 -11.32 6.93
N GLN A 31 7.97 -12.38 7.61
CA GLN A 31 7.11 -12.35 8.80
C GLN A 31 7.76 -11.60 9.95
N ASN A 32 7.14 -10.51 10.38
CA ASN A 32 7.47 -9.73 11.58
C ASN A 32 6.15 -9.38 12.27
N PHE A 33 5.79 -10.12 13.31
CA PHE A 33 4.54 -9.92 14.03
C PHE A 33 4.64 -8.73 14.97
N LEU A 34 3.67 -7.83 14.90
CA LEU A 34 3.57 -6.68 15.79
C LEU A 34 3.17 -7.15 17.19
N ILE A 35 3.92 -6.72 18.21
CA ILE A 35 3.75 -7.09 19.62
C ILE A 35 3.71 -5.86 20.53
N ASP A 36 3.13 -4.78 20.06
CA ASP A 36 3.04 -3.52 20.80
C ASP A 36 1.62 -2.96 20.70
N THR A 37 0.91 -2.93 21.81
CA THR A 37 -0.48 -2.50 21.90
C THR A 37 -0.64 -1.02 21.55
N HIS A 38 0.32 -0.17 21.93
CA HIS A 38 0.25 1.26 21.63
C HIS A 38 0.37 1.54 20.13
N VAL A 39 1.15 0.72 19.42
CA VAL A 39 1.24 0.82 17.95
C VAL A 39 -0.06 0.34 17.31
N LEU A 40 -0.65 -0.76 17.82
CA LEU A 40 -1.95 -1.26 17.35
C LEU A 40 -3.05 -0.20 17.55
N ASP A 41 -3.14 0.40 18.73
CA ASP A 41 -4.11 1.46 19.01
C ASP A 41 -3.94 2.64 18.03
N LYS A 42 -2.70 3.08 17.78
CA LYS A 42 -2.42 4.14 16.78
C LYS A 42 -2.83 3.77 15.36
N ILE A 43 -2.67 2.51 14.96
CA ILE A 43 -3.13 2.03 13.65
C ILE A 43 -4.66 2.14 13.56
N ILE A 44 -5.37 1.62 14.56
CA ILE A 44 -6.83 1.62 14.61
C ILE A 44 -7.37 3.05 14.62
N ASP A 45 -6.84 3.90 15.49
CA ASP A 45 -7.25 5.31 15.60
C ASP A 45 -7.03 6.06 14.27
N SER A 46 -5.87 5.85 13.65
CA SER A 46 -5.54 6.52 12.39
C SER A 46 -6.35 5.99 11.22
N ALA A 47 -6.73 4.72 11.22
CA ALA A 47 -7.58 4.14 10.19
C ALA A 47 -9.04 4.66 10.26
N GLN A 48 -9.43 5.30 11.37
CA GLN A 48 -10.78 5.87 11.58
C GLN A 48 -11.89 4.86 11.28
N ILE A 49 -11.72 3.63 11.76
CA ILE A 49 -12.65 2.54 11.52
C ILE A 49 -13.88 2.70 12.43
N THR A 50 -15.05 2.47 11.86
CA THR A 50 -16.34 2.50 12.54
C THR A 50 -17.10 1.19 12.38
N LYS A 51 -18.19 1.02 13.13
CA LYS A 51 -19.09 -0.15 13.02
C LYS A 51 -19.86 -0.25 11.70
N ASP A 52 -19.74 0.73 10.83
CA ASP A 52 -20.31 0.69 9.47
C ASP A 52 -19.31 0.22 8.42
N ASP A 53 -18.02 0.16 8.77
CA ASP A 53 -16.95 -0.12 7.82
C ASP A 53 -16.74 -1.62 7.57
N PHE A 54 -16.48 -1.94 6.32
CA PHE A 54 -15.86 -3.20 5.90
C PHE A 54 -14.35 -2.97 5.73
N VAL A 55 -13.55 -3.81 6.39
CA VAL A 55 -12.09 -3.71 6.40
C VAL A 55 -11.48 -4.91 5.70
N LEU A 56 -10.57 -4.65 4.76
CA LEU A 56 -9.68 -5.65 4.18
C LEU A 56 -8.33 -5.59 4.91
N GLU A 57 -7.98 -6.67 5.60
CA GLU A 57 -6.64 -6.84 6.15
C GLU A 57 -5.78 -7.70 5.22
N ILE A 58 -4.55 -7.25 4.96
CA ILE A 58 -3.58 -7.97 4.14
C ILE A 58 -2.45 -8.48 5.04
N GLY A 59 -2.30 -9.82 5.10
CA GLY A 59 -1.29 -10.48 5.91
C GLY A 59 -1.60 -10.41 7.41
N PRO A 60 -2.69 -11.02 7.90
CA PRO A 60 -3.07 -11.01 9.31
C PRO A 60 -2.04 -11.69 10.23
N GLY A 61 -1.16 -12.53 9.67
CA GLY A 61 -0.20 -13.30 10.47
C GLY A 61 -0.90 -14.25 11.44
N ILE A 62 -0.69 -14.06 12.73
CA ILE A 62 -1.37 -14.85 13.78
C ILE A 62 -2.70 -14.23 14.24
N GLY A 63 -3.17 -13.15 13.58
CA GLY A 63 -4.44 -12.48 13.89
C GLY A 63 -4.32 -11.34 14.90
N THR A 64 -3.11 -10.85 15.20
CA THR A 64 -2.92 -9.80 16.21
C THR A 64 -3.69 -8.53 15.88
N MET A 65 -3.47 -7.95 14.71
CA MET A 65 -4.18 -6.73 14.28
C MET A 65 -5.64 -7.04 13.92
N THR A 66 -5.91 -8.24 13.40
CA THR A 66 -7.27 -8.70 13.06
C THR A 66 -8.24 -8.58 14.22
N GLN A 67 -7.82 -8.94 15.44
CA GLN A 67 -8.67 -8.83 16.64
C GLN A 67 -9.07 -7.38 16.94
N TYR A 68 -8.14 -6.42 16.80
CA TYR A 68 -8.42 -5.00 16.97
C TYR A 68 -9.33 -4.46 15.85
N LEU A 69 -9.10 -4.88 14.62
CA LEU A 69 -9.96 -4.53 13.49
C LEU A 69 -11.37 -5.08 13.66
N ALA A 70 -11.52 -6.32 14.13
CA ALA A 70 -12.82 -6.95 14.38
C ALA A 70 -13.60 -6.26 15.51
N GLU A 71 -12.88 -5.78 16.54
CA GLU A 71 -13.52 -4.98 17.59
C GLU A 71 -14.03 -3.64 17.05
N ALA A 72 -13.33 -3.00 16.11
CA ALA A 72 -13.67 -1.67 15.60
C ALA A 72 -14.65 -1.71 14.42
N ALA A 73 -14.53 -2.66 13.50
CA ALA A 73 -15.26 -2.73 12.24
C ALA A 73 -16.62 -3.45 12.34
N ARG A 74 -17.43 -3.29 11.28
CA ARG A 74 -18.60 -4.13 11.03
C ARG A 74 -18.20 -5.54 10.65
N GLU A 75 -17.28 -5.66 9.69
CA GLU A 75 -16.79 -6.93 9.13
C GLU A 75 -15.35 -6.77 8.67
N VAL A 76 -14.55 -7.83 8.84
CA VAL A 76 -13.16 -7.91 8.42
C VAL A 76 -12.97 -9.09 7.49
N ALA A 77 -12.38 -8.87 6.32
CA ALA A 77 -11.82 -9.94 5.49
C ALA A 77 -10.29 -9.89 5.61
N ALA A 78 -9.68 -11.00 6.05
CA ALA A 78 -8.25 -11.11 6.25
C ALA A 78 -7.64 -12.08 5.23
N VAL A 79 -6.78 -11.59 4.35
CA VAL A 79 -6.14 -12.38 3.28
C VAL A 79 -4.75 -12.81 3.69
N GLU A 80 -4.54 -14.13 3.82
CA GLU A 80 -3.26 -14.74 4.24
C GLU A 80 -2.74 -15.73 3.19
N ILE A 81 -1.49 -15.55 2.80
CA ILE A 81 -0.83 -16.41 1.82
C ILE A 81 -0.20 -17.66 2.45
N ASP A 82 0.22 -17.58 3.72
CA ASP A 82 0.88 -18.69 4.41
C ASP A 82 -0.16 -19.67 4.98
N THR A 83 -0.28 -20.81 4.31
CA THR A 83 -1.21 -21.90 4.73
C THR A 83 -0.91 -22.41 6.14
N THR A 84 0.31 -22.29 6.65
CA THR A 84 0.69 -22.73 8.00
C THR A 84 0.10 -21.86 9.10
N LEU A 85 -0.29 -20.63 8.78
CA LEU A 85 -0.96 -19.72 9.70
C LEU A 85 -2.48 -19.93 9.79
N ILE A 86 -3.10 -20.61 8.83
CA ILE A 86 -4.55 -20.80 8.81
C ILE A 86 -5.10 -21.52 10.06
N PRO A 87 -4.50 -22.64 10.55
CA PRO A 87 -4.94 -23.24 11.79
C PRO A 87 -4.79 -22.34 13.03
N ILE A 88 -3.76 -21.48 13.03
CA ILE A 88 -3.54 -20.51 14.11
C ILE A 88 -4.63 -19.45 14.08
N LEU A 89 -4.92 -18.90 12.89
CA LEU A 89 -6.00 -17.91 12.70
C LEU A 89 -7.36 -18.46 13.11
N GLN A 90 -7.65 -19.72 12.78
CA GLN A 90 -8.90 -20.39 13.21
C GLN A 90 -9.03 -20.45 14.74
N ASP A 91 -7.94 -20.63 15.47
CA ASP A 91 -7.96 -20.66 16.93
C ASP A 91 -7.99 -19.25 17.54
N THR A 92 -7.15 -18.35 17.04
CA THR A 92 -7.02 -16.98 17.58
C THR A 92 -8.21 -16.08 17.28
N LEU A 93 -8.97 -16.37 16.24
CA LEU A 93 -10.11 -15.60 15.78
C LEU A 93 -11.46 -16.28 16.02
N LYS A 94 -11.50 -17.43 16.68
CA LYS A 94 -12.72 -18.25 16.89
C LYS A 94 -13.85 -17.52 17.62
N ASP A 95 -13.52 -16.52 18.44
CA ASP A 95 -14.48 -15.75 19.21
C ASP A 95 -14.95 -14.48 18.47
N TRP A 96 -14.52 -14.29 17.19
CA TRP A 96 -14.86 -13.17 16.34
C TRP A 96 -15.71 -13.63 15.16
N ASP A 97 -17.03 -13.45 15.24
CA ASP A 97 -18.02 -13.87 14.24
C ASP A 97 -18.05 -12.98 13.00
N ASN A 98 -17.46 -11.77 13.09
CA ASN A 98 -17.38 -10.79 12.01
C ASN A 98 -16.06 -10.84 11.21
N VAL A 99 -15.27 -11.93 11.33
CA VAL A 99 -14.00 -12.11 10.60
C VAL A 99 -14.09 -13.25 9.60
N THR A 100 -13.71 -12.99 8.36
CA THR A 100 -13.55 -14.00 7.32
C THR A 100 -12.07 -14.10 6.93
N VAL A 101 -11.46 -15.28 7.10
CA VAL A 101 -10.09 -15.56 6.67
C VAL A 101 -10.11 -16.15 5.26
N ILE A 102 -9.35 -15.54 4.35
CA ILE A 102 -9.20 -15.97 2.96
C ILE A 102 -7.75 -16.42 2.74
N ASN A 103 -7.53 -17.73 2.53
CA ASN A 103 -6.20 -18.22 2.21
C ASN A 103 -5.91 -18.06 0.72
N ASN A 104 -5.26 -16.97 0.34
CA ASN A 104 -4.87 -16.66 -1.03
C ASN A 104 -3.72 -15.65 -1.06
N ASP A 105 -3.11 -15.50 -2.24
CA ASP A 105 -2.22 -14.40 -2.56
C ASP A 105 -3.05 -13.14 -2.84
N ILE A 106 -2.80 -12.05 -2.12
CA ILE A 106 -3.56 -10.79 -2.28
C ILE A 106 -3.50 -10.25 -3.72
N LEU A 107 -2.41 -10.48 -4.43
CA LEU A 107 -2.27 -10.05 -5.83
C LEU A 107 -3.16 -10.86 -6.81
N LYS A 108 -3.77 -11.95 -6.34
CA LYS A 108 -4.69 -12.79 -7.10
C LYS A 108 -6.15 -12.68 -6.65
N VAL A 109 -6.39 -11.97 -5.53
CA VAL A 109 -7.76 -11.73 -5.04
C VAL A 109 -8.41 -10.64 -5.87
N ASP A 110 -9.61 -10.90 -6.39
CA ASP A 110 -10.45 -9.84 -6.95
C ASP A 110 -11.08 -9.02 -5.83
N ILE A 111 -10.36 -7.95 -5.43
CA ILE A 111 -10.79 -7.08 -4.33
C ILE A 111 -12.04 -6.28 -4.71
N ARG A 112 -12.25 -5.99 -5.99
CA ARG A 112 -13.47 -5.32 -6.46
C ARG A 112 -14.69 -6.19 -6.26
N GLN A 113 -14.59 -7.48 -6.64
CA GLN A 113 -15.64 -8.45 -6.41
C GLN A 113 -15.91 -8.64 -4.92
N LEU A 114 -14.84 -8.72 -4.10
CA LEU A 114 -14.96 -8.81 -2.65
C LEU A 114 -15.70 -7.60 -2.07
N ALA A 115 -15.37 -6.38 -2.51
CA ALA A 115 -16.04 -5.15 -2.08
C ALA A 115 -17.51 -5.14 -2.52
N LEU A 116 -17.82 -5.64 -3.72
CA LEU A 116 -19.19 -5.75 -4.20
C LEU A 116 -20.02 -6.71 -3.33
N GLU A 117 -19.49 -7.88 -3.04
CA GLU A 117 -20.20 -8.93 -2.29
C GLU A 117 -20.37 -8.57 -0.82
N LYS A 118 -19.32 -8.06 -0.19
CA LYS A 118 -19.25 -7.82 1.26
C LYS A 118 -19.63 -6.40 1.68
N ASN A 119 -19.50 -5.41 0.78
CA ASN A 119 -19.77 -4.01 1.07
C ASN A 119 -20.70 -3.32 0.06
N GLN A 120 -21.39 -4.10 -0.78
CA GLN A 120 -22.34 -3.57 -1.79
C GLN A 120 -21.66 -2.57 -2.76
N GLY A 121 -20.38 -2.78 -3.06
CA GLY A 121 -19.58 -1.89 -3.92
C GLY A 121 -19.20 -0.55 -3.29
N ARG A 122 -19.57 -0.30 -2.02
CA ARG A 122 -19.16 0.91 -1.29
C ARG A 122 -17.64 0.87 -1.02
N PRO A 123 -17.00 2.04 -0.86
CA PRO A 123 -15.58 2.10 -0.51
C PRO A 123 -15.23 1.29 0.75
N ILE A 124 -14.08 0.64 0.72
CA ILE A 124 -13.55 -0.20 1.79
C ILE A 124 -12.32 0.46 2.42
N LYS A 125 -12.03 0.12 3.66
CA LYS A 125 -10.77 0.48 4.31
C LYS A 125 -9.80 -0.70 4.22
N VAL A 126 -8.54 -0.40 3.86
CA VAL A 126 -7.47 -1.40 3.80
C VAL A 126 -6.51 -1.15 4.94
N VAL A 127 -6.24 -2.19 5.74
CA VAL A 127 -5.26 -2.12 6.82
C VAL A 127 -4.28 -3.27 6.70
N ALA A 128 -2.96 -3.01 6.85
CA ALA A 128 -1.97 -4.05 6.72
C ALA A 128 -0.66 -3.75 7.44
N ASN A 129 -0.04 -4.81 7.97
CA ASN A 129 1.38 -4.83 8.29
C ASN A 129 2.11 -5.55 7.14
N LEU A 130 2.53 -4.79 6.11
CA LEU A 130 3.00 -5.37 4.86
C LEU A 130 4.43 -5.93 4.95
N PRO A 131 4.67 -7.12 4.40
CA PRO A 131 6.02 -7.59 4.15
C PRO A 131 6.77 -6.62 3.22
N TYR A 132 8.00 -6.27 3.59
CA TYR A 132 8.74 -5.19 2.93
C TYR A 132 9.01 -5.39 1.44
N TYR A 133 9.13 -6.66 0.99
CA TYR A 133 9.45 -6.99 -0.40
C TYR A 133 8.27 -6.83 -1.38
N ILE A 134 7.03 -6.77 -0.88
CA ILE A 134 5.81 -6.76 -1.72
C ILE A 134 4.97 -5.47 -1.55
N THR A 135 5.44 -4.53 -0.73
CA THR A 135 4.71 -3.28 -0.42
C THR A 135 4.30 -2.51 -1.68
N THR A 136 5.25 -2.22 -2.58
CA THR A 136 4.97 -1.44 -3.79
C THR A 136 3.99 -2.14 -4.74
N PRO A 137 4.15 -3.43 -5.10
CA PRO A 137 3.17 -4.14 -5.91
C PRO A 137 1.75 -4.14 -5.33
N ILE A 138 1.60 -4.29 -4.01
CA ILE A 138 0.28 -4.26 -3.36
C ILE A 138 -0.36 -2.89 -3.49
N ILE A 139 0.34 -1.82 -3.13
CA ILE A 139 -0.19 -0.44 -3.20
C ILE A 139 -0.57 -0.08 -4.63
N MET A 140 0.30 -0.37 -5.59
CA MET A 140 0.02 -0.11 -7.00
C MET A 140 -1.18 -0.91 -7.49
N GLY A 141 -1.28 -2.20 -7.14
CA GLY A 141 -2.41 -3.02 -7.50
C GLY A 141 -3.75 -2.51 -6.94
N LEU A 142 -3.76 -2.02 -5.71
CA LEU A 142 -4.95 -1.42 -5.09
C LEU A 142 -5.43 -0.18 -5.86
N PHE A 143 -4.52 0.66 -6.33
CA PHE A 143 -4.86 1.88 -7.06
C PHE A 143 -5.18 1.60 -8.54
N GLU A 144 -4.31 0.90 -9.27
CA GLU A 144 -4.43 0.67 -10.71
C GLU A 144 -5.64 -0.21 -11.08
N ASN A 145 -6.06 -1.14 -10.20
CA ASN A 145 -7.23 -1.99 -10.42
C ASN A 145 -8.56 -1.30 -10.07
N GLN A 146 -8.55 -0.01 -9.80
CA GLN A 146 -9.75 0.79 -9.49
C GLN A 146 -10.61 0.18 -8.37
N VAL A 147 -9.96 -0.39 -7.36
CA VAL A 147 -10.64 -0.88 -6.17
C VAL A 147 -11.36 0.29 -5.49
N PRO A 148 -12.62 0.15 -5.06
CA PRO A 148 -13.31 1.20 -4.30
C PRO A 148 -12.71 1.28 -2.89
N ILE A 149 -11.72 2.17 -2.72
CA ILE A 149 -11.00 2.38 -1.46
C ILE A 149 -11.36 3.74 -0.89
N ASP A 150 -11.65 3.78 0.40
CA ASP A 150 -11.75 5.00 1.20
C ASP A 150 -10.35 5.43 1.69
N SER A 151 -9.67 4.52 2.34
CA SER A 151 -8.33 4.76 2.88
C SER A 151 -7.50 3.48 2.99
N ILE A 152 -6.17 3.64 2.96
CA ILE A 152 -5.20 2.58 3.19
C ILE A 152 -4.33 2.99 4.38
N THR A 153 -4.38 2.22 5.48
CA THR A 153 -3.51 2.42 6.64
C THR A 153 -2.56 1.25 6.74
N ILE A 154 -1.29 1.49 6.45
CA ILE A 154 -0.30 0.41 6.35
C ILE A 154 0.94 0.69 7.16
N MET A 155 1.53 -0.38 7.67
CA MET A 155 2.85 -0.36 8.24
C MET A 155 3.86 -0.90 7.23
N VAL A 156 4.89 -0.10 6.95
CA VAL A 156 5.93 -0.38 5.95
C VAL A 156 7.29 0.02 6.50
N GLN A 157 8.39 -0.32 5.79
CA GLN A 157 9.69 0.26 6.14
C GLN A 157 9.64 1.78 6.15
N LYS A 158 10.32 2.41 7.12
CA LYS A 158 10.34 3.88 7.25
C LYS A 158 10.78 4.56 5.94
N GLU A 159 11.81 4.05 5.29
CA GLU A 159 12.29 4.56 4.01
C GLU A 159 11.19 4.56 2.92
N VAL A 160 10.36 3.51 2.89
CA VAL A 160 9.27 3.40 1.92
C VAL A 160 8.15 4.40 2.23
N ALA A 161 7.81 4.58 3.51
CA ALA A 161 6.84 5.59 3.94
C ALA A 161 7.34 7.02 3.61
N ASP A 162 8.61 7.31 3.91
CA ASP A 162 9.23 8.61 3.60
C ASP A 162 9.17 8.88 2.08
N ARG A 163 9.47 7.86 1.26
CA ARG A 163 9.43 7.94 -0.22
C ARG A 163 8.04 8.27 -0.77
N MET A 164 6.96 7.87 -0.10
CA MET A 164 5.60 8.20 -0.54
C MET A 164 5.26 9.69 -0.42
N GLN A 165 5.95 10.43 0.47
CA GLN A 165 5.66 11.83 0.79
C GLN A 165 6.60 12.84 0.13
N VAL A 166 7.74 12.39 -0.41
CA VAL A 166 8.75 13.30 -0.95
C VAL A 166 8.38 13.86 -2.32
N GLY A 167 8.83 15.09 -2.57
CA GLY A 167 8.68 15.79 -3.85
C GLY A 167 9.91 15.66 -4.76
N PRO A 168 9.84 16.29 -5.95
CA PRO A 168 10.91 16.28 -6.94
C PRO A 168 12.23 16.84 -6.42
N GLY A 169 13.34 16.39 -7.03
CA GLY A 169 14.70 16.83 -6.67
C GLY A 169 15.33 16.08 -5.50
N THR A 170 14.61 15.16 -4.86
CA THR A 170 15.16 14.30 -3.81
C THR A 170 15.56 12.93 -4.37
N LYS A 171 16.56 12.27 -3.73
CA LYS A 171 16.99 10.93 -4.15
C LYS A 171 15.91 9.86 -4.02
N ASP A 172 14.96 10.06 -3.12
CA ASP A 172 13.92 9.10 -2.77
C ASP A 172 12.63 9.30 -3.58
N TYR A 173 12.54 10.42 -4.32
CA TYR A 173 11.43 10.68 -5.23
C TYR A 173 11.41 9.72 -6.42
N GLY A 174 10.24 9.18 -6.74
CA GLY A 174 10.12 8.17 -7.79
C GLY A 174 8.68 7.83 -8.17
N ALA A 175 8.52 6.77 -8.95
CA ALA A 175 7.22 6.33 -9.43
C ALA A 175 6.22 6.06 -8.28
N LEU A 176 6.69 5.51 -7.16
CA LEU A 176 5.84 5.29 -5.98
C LEU A 176 5.35 6.61 -5.37
N SER A 177 6.22 7.62 -5.27
CA SER A 177 5.84 8.94 -4.76
C SER A 177 4.73 9.56 -5.60
N LEU A 178 4.89 9.54 -6.93
CA LEU A 178 3.94 10.09 -7.89
C LEU A 178 2.63 9.32 -7.89
N ALA A 179 2.67 7.98 -7.86
CA ALA A 179 1.46 7.17 -7.83
C ALA A 179 0.65 7.42 -6.56
N VAL A 180 1.32 7.38 -5.39
CA VAL A 180 0.62 7.65 -4.13
C VAL A 180 0.01 9.06 -4.14
N GLN A 181 0.77 10.08 -4.54
CA GLN A 181 0.30 11.49 -4.55
C GLN A 181 -0.78 11.76 -5.60
N TYR A 182 -0.88 10.95 -6.63
CA TYR A 182 -1.97 11.03 -7.61
C TYR A 182 -3.29 10.46 -7.06
N TYR A 183 -3.23 9.34 -6.33
CA TYR A 183 -4.44 8.66 -5.87
C TYR A 183 -4.87 9.04 -4.46
N ALA A 184 -3.94 9.47 -3.60
CA ALA A 184 -4.21 9.67 -2.18
C ALA A 184 -3.32 10.75 -1.56
N LYS A 185 -3.76 11.25 -0.41
CA LYS A 185 -2.98 12.12 0.47
C LYS A 185 -2.21 11.25 1.47
N PRO A 186 -0.86 11.15 1.38
CA PRO A 186 -0.07 10.39 2.32
C PRO A 186 0.17 11.15 3.62
N GLN A 187 0.05 10.45 4.76
CA GLN A 187 0.35 11.00 6.08
C GLN A 187 1.03 9.94 6.95
N ILE A 188 2.27 10.17 7.36
CA ILE A 188 2.92 9.33 8.37
C ILE A 188 2.27 9.59 9.74
N VAL A 189 1.75 8.52 10.34
CA VAL A 189 1.03 8.54 11.62
C VAL A 189 1.97 8.27 12.79
N ALA A 190 2.87 7.28 12.62
CA ALA A 190 3.80 6.87 13.66
C ALA A 190 5.08 6.28 13.09
N ASN A 191 6.20 6.52 13.76
CA ASN A 191 7.42 5.74 13.58
C ASN A 191 7.40 4.57 14.55
N VAL A 192 7.78 3.37 14.04
CA VAL A 192 7.71 2.12 14.79
C VAL A 192 9.10 1.49 14.86
N PRO A 193 9.71 1.45 16.05
CA PRO A 193 11.03 0.88 16.21
C PRO A 193 11.02 -0.65 16.11
N PRO A 194 12.17 -1.29 15.78
CA PRO A 194 12.25 -2.74 15.57
C PRO A 194 11.86 -3.60 16.78
N ASN A 195 11.96 -3.07 18.00
CA ASN A 195 11.60 -3.81 19.22
C ASN A 195 10.08 -4.02 19.39
N CYS A 196 9.26 -3.36 18.59
CA CYS A 196 7.81 -3.59 18.55
C CYS A 196 7.43 -4.87 17.78
N PHE A 197 8.40 -5.63 17.26
CA PHE A 197 8.16 -6.80 16.41
C PHE A 197 8.85 -8.06 16.91
N MET A 198 8.27 -9.20 16.56
CA MET A 198 8.83 -10.53 16.73
C MET A 198 8.75 -11.32 15.39
N PRO A 199 9.89 -11.75 14.81
CA PRO A 199 11.26 -11.35 15.13
C PRO A 199 11.52 -9.87 14.85
N ARG A 200 12.58 -9.32 15.43
CA ARG A 200 12.96 -7.92 15.21
C ARG A 200 13.48 -7.71 13.79
N PRO A 201 12.91 -6.80 12.99
CA PRO A 201 13.48 -6.43 11.71
C PRO A 201 14.78 -5.63 11.90
N LYS A 202 15.59 -5.54 10.83
CA LYS A 202 16.86 -4.80 10.85
C LYS A 202 16.69 -3.29 10.77
N VAL A 203 15.54 -2.82 10.30
CA VAL A 203 15.23 -1.39 10.06
C VAL A 203 13.92 -1.03 10.72
N GLY A 204 13.76 0.26 11.03
CA GLY A 204 12.51 0.79 11.56
C GLY A 204 11.40 0.80 10.53
N SER A 205 10.17 0.76 11.02
CA SER A 205 8.94 0.89 10.24
C SER A 205 8.28 2.24 10.47
N ALA A 206 7.29 2.54 9.67
CA ALA A 206 6.35 3.63 9.92
C ALA A 206 4.93 3.18 9.56
N VAL A 207 3.97 3.69 10.30
CA VAL A 207 2.55 3.63 9.93
C VAL A 207 2.27 4.84 9.06
N ILE A 208 1.74 4.60 7.87
CA ILE A 208 1.30 5.63 6.94
C ILE A 208 -0.15 5.42 6.57
N ARG A 209 -0.93 6.51 6.60
CA ARG A 209 -2.29 6.56 6.08
C ARG A 209 -2.28 7.23 4.72
N LEU A 210 -2.95 6.61 3.77
CA LEU A 210 -3.21 7.11 2.42
C LEU A 210 -4.71 7.34 2.32
N GLU A 211 -5.15 8.59 2.41
CA GLU A 211 -6.54 8.99 2.26
C GLU A 211 -6.82 9.22 0.78
N ARG A 212 -7.74 8.43 0.21
CA ARG A 212 -8.02 8.51 -1.23
C ARG A 212 -8.68 9.83 -1.58
N TYR A 213 -8.21 10.46 -2.65
CA TYR A 213 -8.88 11.62 -3.23
C TYR A 213 -10.20 11.21 -3.89
N ALA A 214 -11.23 12.03 -3.74
CA ALA A 214 -12.49 11.88 -4.47
C ALA A 214 -12.26 12.06 -5.98
N GLU A 215 -11.39 13.01 -6.33
CA GLU A 215 -10.94 13.29 -7.70
C GLU A 215 -9.42 13.46 -7.70
N PRO A 216 -8.70 12.98 -8.73
CA PRO A 216 -7.26 13.18 -8.82
C PRO A 216 -6.88 14.66 -8.76
N PRO A 217 -5.73 15.03 -8.15
CA PRO A 217 -5.31 16.42 -7.99
C PRO A 217 -4.86 17.08 -9.31
N VAL A 218 -4.74 16.31 -10.38
CA VAL A 218 -4.36 16.79 -11.72
C VAL A 218 -5.26 16.15 -12.78
N GLU A 219 -5.60 16.95 -13.81
CA GLU A 219 -6.37 16.45 -14.96
C GLU A 219 -5.45 15.79 -15.98
N VAL A 220 -5.73 14.54 -16.33
CA VAL A 220 -5.01 13.79 -17.35
C VAL A 220 -5.98 13.06 -18.29
N LYS A 221 -5.76 13.18 -19.59
CA LYS A 221 -6.60 12.55 -20.63
C LYS A 221 -6.40 11.04 -20.69
N ASP A 222 -5.17 10.58 -20.52
CA ASP A 222 -4.78 9.15 -20.48
C ASP A 222 -3.89 8.88 -19.27
N GLU A 223 -4.52 8.42 -18.18
CA GLU A 223 -3.85 8.05 -16.93
C GLU A 223 -2.82 6.93 -17.16
N LYS A 224 -3.16 5.95 -18.00
CA LYS A 224 -2.26 4.82 -18.28
C LYS A 224 -0.99 5.29 -19.01
N LEU A 225 -1.13 6.24 -19.93
CA LEU A 225 0.00 6.84 -20.61
C LEU A 225 0.88 7.63 -19.62
N MET A 226 0.27 8.44 -18.75
CA MET A 226 1.02 9.17 -17.72
C MET A 226 1.86 8.24 -16.86
N PHE A 227 1.29 7.14 -16.36
CA PHE A 227 2.05 6.19 -15.54
C PHE A 227 3.11 5.40 -16.33
N ARG A 228 2.91 5.14 -17.63
CA ARG A 228 3.96 4.59 -18.51
C ARG A 228 5.12 5.57 -18.65
N ILE A 229 4.85 6.86 -18.87
CA ILE A 229 5.86 7.91 -18.93
C ILE A 229 6.62 8.02 -17.61
N ILE A 230 5.93 8.02 -16.48
CA ILE A 230 6.53 8.04 -15.14
C ILE A 230 7.47 6.83 -14.97
N ARG A 231 7.00 5.61 -15.20
CA ARG A 231 7.83 4.39 -15.07
C ARG A 231 9.06 4.44 -15.99
N ALA A 232 8.88 4.78 -17.25
CA ALA A 232 9.99 4.92 -18.20
C ALA A 232 11.04 5.92 -17.74
N SER A 233 10.61 7.06 -17.18
CA SER A 233 11.48 8.10 -16.66
C SER A 233 12.37 7.62 -15.51
N PHE A 234 11.79 6.85 -14.58
CA PHE A 234 12.51 6.37 -13.39
C PHE A 234 13.29 5.07 -13.62
N ASN A 235 12.93 4.26 -14.61
CA ASN A 235 13.72 3.10 -15.01
C ASN A 235 15.11 3.50 -15.53
N GLN A 236 15.24 4.70 -16.09
CA GLN A 236 16.51 5.26 -16.58
C GLN A 236 16.85 6.59 -15.90
N ARG A 237 16.71 6.66 -14.58
CA ARG A 237 16.80 7.86 -13.73
C ARG A 237 17.97 8.79 -14.04
N ARG A 238 19.16 8.24 -14.42
CA ARG A 238 20.36 9.03 -14.73
C ARG A 238 20.38 9.64 -16.15
N LYS A 239 19.44 9.29 -17.01
CA LYS A 239 19.32 9.81 -18.37
C LYS A 239 18.40 11.04 -18.41
N THR A 240 18.55 11.85 -19.47
CA THR A 240 17.56 12.87 -19.79
C THR A 240 16.20 12.22 -20.07
N LEU A 241 15.11 12.96 -19.86
CA LEU A 241 13.76 12.45 -20.10
C LEU A 241 13.58 11.97 -21.53
N VAL A 242 14.10 12.73 -22.53
CA VAL A 242 14.11 12.32 -23.95
C VAL A 242 14.71 10.93 -24.13
N ASN A 243 15.89 10.69 -23.57
CA ASN A 243 16.56 9.40 -23.72
C ASN A 243 15.87 8.28 -22.91
N GLY A 244 15.32 8.60 -21.75
CA GLY A 244 14.58 7.65 -20.93
C GLY A 244 13.31 7.14 -21.63
N LEU A 245 12.53 8.05 -22.20
CA LEU A 245 11.30 7.73 -22.89
C LEU A 245 11.54 7.02 -24.22
N LYS A 246 12.46 7.54 -25.06
CA LYS A 246 12.82 6.92 -26.36
C LYS A 246 13.22 5.46 -26.23
N ASN A 247 13.95 5.10 -25.17
CA ASN A 247 14.47 3.75 -24.96
C ASN A 247 13.47 2.84 -24.22
N SER A 248 12.27 3.30 -23.90
CA SER A 248 11.25 2.51 -23.22
C SER A 248 10.30 1.85 -24.20
N PRO A 249 10.11 0.54 -24.16
CA PRO A 249 9.12 -0.15 -24.98
C PRO A 249 7.68 0.22 -24.63
N GLU A 250 7.45 0.79 -23.45
CA GLU A 250 6.11 1.20 -22.99
C GLU A 250 5.67 2.55 -23.55
N VAL A 251 6.59 3.33 -24.16
CA VAL A 251 6.34 4.68 -24.67
C VAL A 251 6.53 4.68 -26.18
N PRO A 252 5.44 4.59 -26.99
CA PRO A 252 5.51 4.35 -28.42
C PRO A 252 5.68 5.65 -29.23
N PHE A 253 6.53 6.58 -28.78
CA PHE A 253 6.75 7.87 -29.44
C PHE A 253 8.16 7.99 -29.99
N SER A 254 8.30 8.64 -31.17
CA SER A 254 9.61 8.94 -31.74
C SER A 254 10.34 9.99 -30.90
N LYS A 255 11.64 10.15 -31.15
CA LYS A 255 12.45 11.16 -30.46
C LYS A 255 11.89 12.57 -30.74
N GLU A 256 11.52 12.83 -31.99
CA GLU A 256 10.97 14.11 -32.46
C GLU A 256 9.65 14.44 -31.73
N GLN A 257 8.75 13.46 -31.61
CA GLN A 257 7.49 13.62 -30.86
C GLN A 257 7.73 13.89 -29.36
N ILE A 258 8.74 13.23 -28.77
CA ILE A 258 9.12 13.47 -27.38
C ILE A 258 9.65 14.89 -27.19
N GLU A 259 10.52 15.37 -28.09
CA GLU A 259 11.06 16.72 -28.04
C GLU A 259 9.97 17.78 -28.26
N GLU A 260 9.02 17.51 -29.16
CA GLU A 260 7.87 18.37 -29.41
C GLU A 260 6.95 18.47 -28.18
N ALA A 261 6.60 17.33 -27.56
CA ALA A 261 5.77 17.31 -26.35
C ALA A 261 6.44 18.07 -25.18
N LEU A 262 7.76 17.91 -25.00
CA LEU A 262 8.52 18.68 -24.01
C LEU A 262 8.49 20.19 -24.31
N GLY A 263 8.62 20.57 -25.58
CA GLY A 263 8.51 21.98 -26.04
C GLY A 263 7.14 22.56 -25.74
N MET A 264 6.05 21.83 -26.01
CA MET A 264 4.68 22.23 -25.68
C MET A 264 4.48 22.49 -24.17
N CYS A 265 5.19 21.74 -23.32
CA CYS A 265 5.16 21.92 -21.88
C CYS A 265 6.18 22.95 -21.33
N GLY A 266 6.98 23.59 -22.19
CA GLY A 266 8.04 24.52 -21.78
C GLY A 266 9.18 23.84 -20.98
N LEU A 267 9.38 22.51 -21.18
CA LEU A 267 10.39 21.72 -20.48
C LEU A 267 11.69 21.64 -21.30
N SER A 268 12.81 21.73 -20.59
CA SER A 268 14.14 21.60 -21.23
C SER A 268 14.36 20.16 -21.75
N LEU A 269 14.98 20.02 -22.93
CA LEU A 269 15.38 18.73 -23.50
C LEU A 269 16.41 17.98 -22.64
N ASN A 270 17.09 18.69 -21.76
CA ASN A 270 18.08 18.11 -20.82
C ASN A 270 17.47 17.74 -19.45
N ILE A 271 16.17 18.00 -19.24
CA ILE A 271 15.53 17.68 -17.97
C ILE A 271 15.53 16.18 -17.70
N ARG A 272 15.60 15.80 -16.43
CA ARG A 272 15.43 14.41 -15.96
C ARG A 272 14.06 14.22 -15.34
N GLY A 273 13.51 13.01 -15.41
CA GLY A 273 12.20 12.70 -14.84
C GLY A 273 12.10 12.99 -13.33
N GLU A 274 13.20 12.84 -12.58
CA GLU A 274 13.24 13.15 -11.15
C GLU A 274 13.03 14.63 -10.79
N ALA A 275 13.11 15.51 -11.76
CA ALA A 275 12.89 16.95 -11.57
C ALA A 275 11.45 17.39 -11.84
N LEU A 276 10.62 16.53 -12.45
CA LEU A 276 9.23 16.85 -12.79
C LEU A 276 8.30 16.65 -11.60
N THR A 277 7.35 17.58 -11.44
CA THR A 277 6.21 17.43 -10.54
C THR A 277 5.14 16.51 -11.13
N LEU A 278 4.14 16.12 -10.33
CA LEU A 278 2.97 15.37 -10.81
C LEU A 278 2.22 16.15 -11.91
N GLU A 279 2.02 17.45 -11.71
CA GLU A 279 1.38 18.34 -12.68
C GLU A 279 2.12 18.37 -14.02
N GLN A 280 3.45 18.42 -13.99
CA GLN A 280 4.26 18.40 -15.20
C GLN A 280 4.20 17.06 -15.93
N PHE A 281 4.12 15.93 -15.20
CA PHE A 281 3.88 14.62 -15.81
C PHE A 281 2.48 14.53 -16.45
N ALA A 282 1.45 15.09 -15.81
CA ALA A 282 0.11 15.15 -16.38
C ALA A 282 0.06 16.03 -17.64
N GLN A 283 0.67 17.22 -17.60
CA GLN A 283 0.78 18.11 -18.77
C GLN A 283 1.52 17.41 -19.93
N LEU A 284 2.60 16.73 -19.65
CA LEU A 284 3.37 15.99 -20.65
C LEU A 284 2.55 14.83 -21.26
N ALA A 285 1.82 14.08 -20.45
CA ALA A 285 0.93 13.04 -20.94
C ALA A 285 -0.20 13.60 -21.83
N ASN A 286 -0.76 14.74 -21.43
CA ASN A 286 -1.77 15.45 -22.23
C ASN A 286 -1.21 15.99 -23.55
N ALA A 287 0.04 16.46 -23.57
CA ALA A 287 0.71 16.90 -24.81
C ALA A 287 0.89 15.72 -25.79
N PHE A 288 1.34 14.56 -25.31
CA PHE A 288 1.42 13.33 -26.12
C PHE A 288 0.06 12.89 -26.69
N SER A 289 -1.01 13.05 -25.92
CA SER A 289 -2.37 12.72 -26.39
C SER A 289 -2.89 13.68 -27.49
N SER A 290 -2.14 14.72 -27.81
CA SER A 290 -2.49 15.72 -28.82
C SER A 290 -1.61 15.62 -30.07
N LEU A 291 -0.59 14.75 -30.05
CA LEU A 291 0.28 14.40 -31.20
C LEU A 291 -0.21 13.15 -31.92
#